data_0639c8591af52a1fc6fb938ecc533b65
#
_entry.id   0639c8591af52a1fc6fb938ecc533b65
#
_cell.length_a   1.000
_cell.length_b   1.000
_cell.length_c   1.000
_cell.angle_alpha   90.00
_cell.angle_beta   90.00
_cell.angle_gamma   90.00
#
_symmetry.space_group_name_H-M   'P 1'
#
loop_
_entity.id
_entity.type
_entity.pdbx_description
1 polymer ?
#
loop_
_entity_poly.entity_id
_entity_poly.type
_entity_poly.pdbx_seq_one_letter_code
_entity_poly.pdbx_strand_id
1 'polypeptide(L)'
;MTRRSMPRLLLFAAMTLAVLVAGGLTASGIPRTAAGMAAKSVCSAAFVAGRPAASLMAQDVLPASAVLRVIDVSIDEPARRVSARFAGLFERQAQWLPQRGCVLDVAASPALRTPAPIVTPADTRTPWPQGEAALPPDQWGPGVDSSALALLVDNAFQGAGDPQAANTRGVAVIHKGRALVLRTAPGFAIDTPLHGWSMTKTVLGMLSYKLAKDTGLAFAQPVVDAIAGPHAPEWRVAWRADARRNIRVSDLLFMRDGLDSQEEYQPWGSVPRMLWGAADAPAFAAAADVDATPGTRWRYLSQTANLLSAVARTPFASDAEYWAYPSQALFNPIGAHTAMLETDTAGNWVGSSYLWASVGDWARLGQLMLQDGRWNGAAVLPPGWLALAATPATPEG
;
A
#
# COMPACT_ATOMS: atom_id res chain seq x y z
N MET A 1 60.18 -4.81 6.51
CA MET A 1 58.78 -4.31 6.56
C MET A 1 58.27 -4.51 7.98
N THR A 2 58.37 -3.49 8.83
CA THR A 2 57.92 -3.52 10.23
C THR A 2 56.42 -3.32 10.30
N ARG A 3 55.65 -4.35 10.65
CA ARG A 3 54.26 -4.25 11.03
C ARG A 3 54.14 -3.36 12.28
N ARG A 4 53.73 -2.13 12.15
CA ARG A 4 53.35 -1.27 13.30
C ARG A 4 52.10 -1.86 13.92
N SER A 5 52.25 -2.45 15.12
CA SER A 5 51.14 -2.85 15.99
C SER A 5 50.37 -1.56 16.37
N MET A 6 49.10 -1.45 16.01
CA MET A 6 48.21 -0.39 16.53
C MET A 6 48.24 -0.45 18.07
N PRO A 7 48.43 0.67 18.76
CA PRO A 7 48.45 0.65 20.21
C PRO A 7 47.10 0.16 20.74
N ARG A 8 47.12 -0.73 21.74
CA ARG A 8 45.93 -1.36 22.36
C ARG A 8 44.84 -0.35 22.74
N LEU A 9 45.24 0.87 23.06
CA LEU A 9 44.32 1.98 23.38
C LEU A 9 43.43 2.41 22.18
N LEU A 10 44.03 2.46 20.97
CA LEU A 10 43.27 2.79 19.74
C LEU A 10 42.30 1.67 19.35
N LEU A 11 42.68 0.42 19.59
CA LEU A 11 41.80 -0.72 19.36
C LEU A 11 40.62 -0.72 20.34
N PHE A 12 40.87 -0.40 21.60
CA PHE A 12 39.81 -0.30 22.62
C PHE A 12 38.86 0.87 22.34
N ALA A 13 39.40 2.03 21.99
CA ALA A 13 38.60 3.20 21.60
C ALA A 13 37.75 2.92 20.35
N ALA A 14 38.30 2.25 19.33
CA ALA A 14 37.57 1.86 18.14
C ALA A 14 36.45 0.83 18.44
N MET A 15 36.71 -0.15 19.30
CA MET A 15 35.69 -1.10 19.74
C MET A 15 34.57 -0.42 20.53
N THR A 16 34.91 0.47 21.47
CA THR A 16 33.92 1.22 22.24
C THR A 16 33.06 2.08 21.35
N LEU A 17 33.66 2.79 20.39
CA LEU A 17 32.95 3.58 19.41
C LEU A 17 32.02 2.71 18.54
N ALA A 18 32.47 1.59 18.06
CA ALA A 18 31.69 0.64 17.29
C ALA A 18 30.47 0.11 18.09
N VAL A 19 30.65 -0.20 19.37
CA VAL A 19 29.58 -0.64 20.28
C VAL A 19 28.55 0.49 20.49
N LEU A 20 29.02 1.72 20.71
CA LEU A 20 28.13 2.88 20.88
C LEU A 20 27.34 3.20 19.60
N VAL A 21 27.99 3.14 18.44
CA VAL A 21 27.34 3.33 17.13
C VAL A 21 26.34 2.22 16.87
N ALA A 22 26.69 0.96 17.10
CA ALA A 22 25.78 -0.16 16.93
C ALA A 22 24.58 -0.06 17.89
N GLY A 23 24.82 0.31 19.16
CA GLY A 23 23.76 0.54 20.15
C GLY A 23 22.82 1.68 19.74
N GLY A 24 23.37 2.80 19.28
CA GLY A 24 22.59 3.93 18.78
C GLY A 24 21.76 3.60 17.53
N LEU A 25 22.35 2.87 16.58
CA LEU A 25 21.64 2.39 15.39
C LEU A 25 20.50 1.42 15.76
N THR A 26 20.75 0.51 16.69
CA THR A 26 19.72 -0.44 17.17
C THR A 26 18.58 0.31 17.85
N ALA A 27 18.88 1.27 18.71
CA ALA A 27 17.90 2.07 19.43
C ALA A 27 17.07 2.97 18.49
N SER A 28 17.66 3.44 17.39
CA SER A 28 16.96 4.28 16.38
C SER A 28 15.88 3.53 15.60
N GLY A 29 15.94 2.19 15.52
CA GLY A 29 15.07 1.37 14.70
C GLY A 29 15.32 1.47 13.18
N ILE A 30 16.19 2.39 12.73
CA ILE A 30 16.45 2.64 11.30
C ILE A 30 16.89 1.37 10.56
N PRO A 31 17.87 0.57 11.04
CA PRO A 31 18.31 -0.64 10.34
C PRO A 31 17.19 -1.65 10.13
N ARG A 32 16.34 -1.83 11.14
CA ARG A 32 15.19 -2.74 11.09
C ARG A 32 14.14 -2.25 10.09
N THR A 33 13.81 -0.96 10.11
CA THR A 33 12.85 -0.34 9.18
C THR A 33 13.36 -0.38 7.74
N ALA A 34 14.64 -0.08 7.51
CA ALA A 34 15.26 -0.10 6.18
C ALA A 34 15.30 -1.52 5.60
N ALA A 35 15.72 -2.52 6.38
CA ALA A 35 15.68 -3.92 5.97
C ALA A 35 14.25 -4.39 5.71
N GLY A 36 13.28 -4.00 6.55
CA GLY A 36 11.86 -4.29 6.35
C GLY A 36 11.32 -3.68 5.06
N MET A 37 11.65 -2.44 4.76
CA MET A 37 11.28 -1.79 3.49
C MET A 37 11.82 -2.57 2.30
N ALA A 38 13.10 -2.90 2.29
CA ALA A 38 13.72 -3.62 1.19
C ALA A 38 13.10 -5.01 1.01
N ALA A 39 12.96 -5.79 2.09
CA ALA A 39 12.36 -7.12 2.06
C ALA A 39 10.91 -7.07 1.51
N LYS A 40 10.08 -6.16 2.03
CA LYS A 40 8.67 -6.01 1.62
C LYS A 40 8.57 -5.55 0.17
N SER A 41 9.29 -4.51 -0.23
CA SER A 41 9.21 -3.94 -1.58
C SER A 41 9.68 -4.93 -2.64
N VAL A 42 10.81 -5.61 -2.40
CA VAL A 42 11.33 -6.62 -3.33
C VAL A 42 10.40 -7.84 -3.39
N CYS A 43 9.87 -8.32 -2.26
CA CYS A 43 8.92 -9.41 -2.24
C CYS A 43 7.65 -9.07 -3.05
N SER A 44 7.05 -7.92 -2.82
CA SER A 44 5.82 -7.52 -3.52
C SER A 44 6.08 -7.31 -5.01
N ALA A 45 7.19 -6.68 -5.39
CA ALA A 45 7.54 -6.49 -6.79
C ALA A 45 7.86 -7.82 -7.50
N ALA A 46 8.49 -8.79 -6.81
CA ALA A 46 8.77 -10.11 -7.38
C ALA A 46 7.53 -11.00 -7.46
N PHE A 47 6.76 -11.12 -6.36
CA PHE A 47 5.74 -12.16 -6.23
C PHE A 47 4.30 -11.66 -6.35
N VAL A 48 4.03 -10.36 -6.24
CA VAL A 48 2.74 -9.76 -6.57
C VAL A 48 2.77 -9.21 -8.00
N ALA A 49 3.82 -8.43 -8.35
CA ALA A 49 3.92 -7.82 -9.67
C ALA A 49 4.63 -8.67 -10.72
N GLY A 50 5.21 -9.82 -10.36
CA GLY A 50 5.86 -10.75 -11.29
C GLY A 50 7.10 -10.16 -11.99
N ARG A 51 7.77 -9.18 -11.38
CA ARG A 51 8.88 -8.47 -12.03
C ARG A 51 10.22 -9.17 -11.83
N PRO A 52 11.14 -9.10 -12.83
CA PRO A 52 12.45 -9.74 -12.75
C PRO A 52 13.29 -9.21 -11.58
N ALA A 53 13.84 -10.11 -10.76
CA ALA A 53 14.64 -9.81 -9.57
C ALA A 53 15.76 -8.79 -9.80
N ALA A 54 16.45 -8.87 -10.96
CA ALA A 54 17.59 -8.03 -11.30
C ALA A 54 17.30 -6.52 -11.34
N SER A 55 16.03 -6.12 -11.56
CA SER A 55 15.63 -4.71 -11.66
C SER A 55 15.12 -4.12 -10.34
N LEU A 56 14.73 -4.96 -9.37
CA LEU A 56 13.93 -4.52 -8.23
C LEU A 56 14.66 -3.57 -7.30
N MET A 57 15.92 -3.89 -6.94
CA MET A 57 16.69 -3.01 -6.08
C MET A 57 16.91 -1.63 -6.71
N ALA A 58 17.32 -1.59 -7.98
CA ALA A 58 17.63 -0.34 -8.66
C ALA A 58 16.40 0.55 -8.91
N GLN A 59 15.25 -0.07 -9.19
CA GLN A 59 14.05 0.68 -9.60
C GLN A 59 13.07 0.97 -8.46
N ASP A 60 13.03 0.14 -7.41
CA ASP A 60 12.00 0.24 -6.38
C ASP A 60 12.53 0.54 -4.99
N VAL A 61 13.80 0.21 -4.68
CA VAL A 61 14.36 0.34 -3.34
C VAL A 61 15.37 1.48 -3.25
N LEU A 62 16.43 1.43 -4.05
CA LEU A 62 17.52 2.41 -3.95
C LEU A 62 17.13 3.87 -4.19
N PRO A 63 16.13 4.19 -5.07
CA PRO A 63 15.70 5.56 -5.26
C PRO A 63 15.03 6.18 -4.02
N ALA A 64 14.48 5.36 -3.12
CA ALA A 64 13.75 5.86 -1.97
C ALA A 64 14.65 6.49 -0.89
N SER A 65 15.88 5.98 -0.70
CA SER A 65 16.82 6.54 0.28
C SER A 65 18.25 6.04 0.08
N ALA A 66 19.23 6.92 0.29
CA ALA A 66 20.65 6.57 0.29
C ALA A 66 21.03 5.52 1.37
N VAL A 67 20.29 5.46 2.47
CA VAL A 67 20.45 4.47 3.55
C VAL A 67 20.27 3.05 3.05
N LEU A 68 19.50 2.85 1.97
CA LEU A 68 19.22 1.53 1.41
C LEU A 68 20.38 0.94 0.59
N ARG A 69 21.44 1.71 0.32
CA ARG A 69 22.63 1.24 -0.42
C ARG A 69 23.44 0.19 0.33
N VAL A 70 23.30 0.09 1.66
CA VAL A 70 23.99 -0.90 2.50
C VAL A 70 23.13 -2.12 2.80
N ILE A 71 22.03 -2.29 2.05
CA ILE A 71 21.13 -3.43 2.18
C ILE A 71 21.52 -4.53 1.20
N ASP A 72 21.76 -5.72 1.73
CA ASP A 72 21.87 -6.95 0.93
C ASP A 72 20.51 -7.64 0.88
N VAL A 73 20.10 -8.06 -0.33
CA VAL A 73 18.83 -8.75 -0.54
C VAL A 73 19.07 -10.12 -1.17
N SER A 74 18.39 -11.13 -0.65
CA SER A 74 18.33 -12.48 -1.22
C SER A 74 16.88 -12.90 -1.45
N ILE A 75 16.63 -13.56 -2.58
CA ILE A 75 15.30 -14.04 -2.97
C ILE A 75 15.32 -15.57 -3.00
N ASP A 76 14.42 -16.19 -2.26
CA ASP A 76 14.12 -17.62 -2.31
C ASP A 76 12.81 -17.79 -3.10
N GLU A 77 12.94 -18.03 -4.40
CA GLU A 77 11.79 -18.15 -5.29
C GLU A 77 10.89 -19.37 -4.95
N PRO A 78 11.42 -20.57 -4.65
CA PRO A 78 10.61 -21.71 -4.23
C PRO A 78 9.77 -21.43 -2.97
N ALA A 79 10.35 -20.75 -1.97
CA ALA A 79 9.66 -20.36 -0.74
C ALA A 79 8.85 -19.07 -0.90
N ARG A 80 8.98 -18.34 -2.03
CA ARG A 80 8.45 -16.99 -2.25
C ARG A 80 8.78 -16.05 -1.08
N ARG A 81 10.04 -16.07 -0.68
CA ARG A 81 10.56 -15.31 0.45
C ARG A 81 11.69 -14.40 0.02
N VAL A 82 11.73 -13.22 0.60
CA VAL A 82 12.83 -12.27 0.45
C VAL A 82 13.42 -12.00 1.83
N SER A 83 14.73 -12.12 1.95
CA SER A 83 15.48 -11.68 3.12
C SER A 83 16.30 -10.45 2.77
N ALA A 84 16.27 -9.44 3.63
CA ALA A 84 17.07 -8.23 3.50
C ALA A 84 17.87 -7.98 4.78
N ARG A 85 19.16 -7.64 4.63
CA ARG A 85 20.08 -7.39 5.75
C ARG A 85 20.68 -6.00 5.63
N PHE A 86 20.53 -5.20 6.68
CA PHE A 86 21.19 -3.91 6.79
C PHE A 86 22.62 -4.11 7.28
N ALA A 87 23.62 -3.73 6.46
CA ALA A 87 25.04 -3.89 6.75
C ALA A 87 25.42 -5.30 7.25
N GLY A 88 24.77 -6.34 6.72
CA GLY A 88 25.00 -7.74 7.06
C GLY A 88 24.51 -8.20 8.45
N LEU A 89 23.91 -7.31 9.26
CA LEU A 89 23.59 -7.58 10.67
C LEU A 89 22.10 -7.68 10.97
N PHE A 90 21.31 -6.69 10.54
CA PHE A 90 19.88 -6.59 10.89
C PHE A 90 19.03 -7.21 9.77
N GLU A 91 18.61 -8.44 9.96
CA GLU A 91 17.80 -9.16 8.98
C GLU A 91 16.30 -8.94 9.20
N ARG A 92 15.58 -8.75 8.10
CA ARG A 92 14.12 -8.84 8.02
C ARG A 92 13.74 -9.71 6.83
N GLN A 93 12.61 -10.37 6.95
CA GLN A 93 12.10 -11.25 5.92
C GLN A 93 10.69 -10.86 5.53
N ALA A 94 10.36 -11.00 4.25
CA ALA A 94 8.99 -10.91 3.74
C ALA A 94 8.67 -12.19 2.99
N GLN A 95 7.47 -12.73 3.21
CA GLN A 95 6.99 -13.93 2.53
C GLN A 95 5.67 -13.63 1.85
N TRP A 96 5.53 -14.06 0.59
CA TRP A 96 4.27 -14.02 -0.11
C TRP A 96 3.30 -15.06 0.45
N LEU A 97 2.08 -14.63 0.75
CA LEU A 97 1.00 -15.46 1.25
C LEU A 97 -0.25 -15.28 0.38
N PRO A 98 -1.03 -16.35 0.11
CA PRO A 98 -2.30 -16.23 -0.61
C PRO A 98 -3.22 -15.20 0.05
N GLN A 99 -3.91 -14.39 -0.75
CA GLN A 99 -4.85 -13.34 -0.33
C GLN A 99 -4.26 -12.21 0.53
N ARG A 100 -3.02 -12.35 1.02
CA ARG A 100 -2.34 -11.37 1.89
C ARG A 100 -1.21 -10.62 1.20
N GLY A 101 -0.74 -11.11 0.04
CA GLY A 101 0.47 -10.60 -0.61
C GLY A 101 1.73 -10.87 0.19
N CYS A 102 2.71 -9.98 0.12
CA CYS A 102 3.96 -10.11 0.86
C CYS A 102 3.82 -9.59 2.29
N VAL A 103 4.09 -10.42 3.28
CA VAL A 103 3.96 -10.10 4.71
C VAL A 103 5.32 -10.18 5.38
N LEU A 104 5.66 -9.16 6.17
CA LEU A 104 6.92 -9.10 6.93
C LEU A 104 6.91 -10.06 8.13
N ASP A 105 8.06 -10.67 8.41
CA ASP A 105 8.36 -11.44 9.61
C ASP A 105 7.32 -12.48 10.02
N VAL A 106 6.61 -13.06 9.08
CA VAL A 106 5.76 -14.22 9.40
C VAL A 106 6.63 -15.40 9.76
N ALA A 107 6.22 -16.17 10.76
CA ALA A 107 6.86 -17.44 11.09
C ALA A 107 6.94 -18.29 9.81
N ALA A 108 8.09 -18.93 9.60
CA ALA A 108 8.29 -19.78 8.44
C ALA A 108 7.19 -20.86 8.42
N SER A 109 6.19 -20.66 7.57
CA SER A 109 5.25 -21.73 7.30
C SER A 109 5.97 -22.79 6.48
N PRO A 110 5.96 -24.07 6.89
CA PRO A 110 6.54 -25.12 6.06
C PRO A 110 5.81 -25.08 4.73
N ALA A 111 6.57 -24.68 3.70
CA ALA A 111 6.20 -24.65 2.30
C ALA A 111 4.69 -24.60 2.06
N LEU A 112 4.12 -23.39 2.05
CA LEU A 112 2.96 -23.17 1.22
C LEU A 112 3.46 -23.40 -0.22
N ARG A 113 3.57 -24.68 -0.61
CA ARG A 113 3.70 -25.12 -2.00
C ARG A 113 2.38 -24.86 -2.69
N THR A 114 1.88 -23.65 -2.52
CA THR A 114 0.74 -23.17 -3.29
C THR A 114 1.27 -22.95 -4.70
N PRO A 115 0.70 -23.59 -5.71
CA PRO A 115 1.05 -23.28 -7.10
C PRO A 115 1.03 -21.76 -7.28
N ALA A 116 1.92 -21.24 -8.12
CA ALA A 116 1.83 -19.85 -8.52
C ALA A 116 0.39 -19.57 -8.94
N PRO A 117 -0.20 -18.40 -8.60
CA PRO A 117 -1.48 -18.03 -9.18
C PRO A 117 -1.35 -18.25 -10.69
N ILE A 118 -2.31 -18.92 -11.29
CA ILE A 118 -2.38 -19.05 -12.76
C ILE A 118 -2.66 -17.62 -13.22
N VAL A 119 -1.61 -16.92 -13.65
CA VAL A 119 -1.77 -15.61 -14.29
C VAL A 119 -2.37 -15.90 -15.66
N THR A 120 -3.67 -15.69 -15.80
CA THR A 120 -4.30 -15.68 -17.13
C THR A 120 -3.70 -14.48 -17.87
N PRO A 121 -3.07 -14.69 -19.05
CA PRO A 121 -2.52 -13.59 -19.81
C PRO A 121 -3.61 -12.54 -20.10
N ALA A 122 -3.23 -11.26 -20.06
CA ALA A 122 -4.14 -10.17 -20.38
C ALA A 122 -4.72 -10.34 -21.77
N ASP A 123 -6.04 -10.21 -21.91
CA ASP A 123 -6.68 -10.18 -23.23
C ASP A 123 -6.47 -8.79 -23.85
N THR A 124 -5.41 -8.67 -24.64
CA THR A 124 -5.04 -7.44 -25.34
C THR A 124 -5.81 -7.23 -26.64
N ARG A 125 -6.76 -8.10 -26.99
CA ARG A 125 -7.59 -8.00 -28.21
C ARG A 125 -8.97 -7.48 -27.93
N THR A 126 -9.55 -7.83 -26.79
CA THR A 126 -10.86 -7.30 -26.37
C THR A 126 -10.70 -5.88 -25.85
N PRO A 127 -11.55 -4.93 -26.31
CA PRO A 127 -11.52 -3.56 -25.80
C PRO A 127 -11.76 -3.49 -24.29
N TRP A 128 -11.06 -2.56 -23.65
CA TRP A 128 -11.32 -2.20 -22.26
C TRP A 128 -12.76 -1.66 -22.11
N PRO A 129 -13.51 -1.98 -21.05
CA PRO A 129 -13.07 -2.61 -19.81
C PRO A 129 -13.18 -4.14 -19.76
N GLN A 130 -13.66 -4.82 -20.78
CA GLN A 130 -13.79 -6.30 -20.82
C GLN A 130 -12.44 -6.99 -21.03
N GLY A 131 -11.54 -6.36 -21.78
CA GLY A 131 -10.13 -6.75 -21.97
C GLY A 131 -9.20 -5.59 -21.65
N GLU A 132 -8.02 -5.59 -22.27
CA GLU A 132 -6.95 -4.59 -22.05
C GLU A 132 -6.59 -3.83 -23.34
N ALA A 133 -7.42 -3.88 -24.38
CA ALA A 133 -7.17 -3.13 -25.61
C ALA A 133 -7.67 -1.69 -25.48
N ALA A 134 -6.77 -0.72 -25.74
CA ALA A 134 -7.18 0.66 -26.01
C ALA A 134 -7.81 0.77 -27.40
N LEU A 135 -8.68 1.75 -27.60
CA LEU A 135 -9.22 2.05 -28.92
C LEU A 135 -8.15 2.63 -29.83
N PRO A 136 -8.15 2.28 -31.12
CA PRO A 136 -7.30 2.95 -32.09
C PRO A 136 -7.76 4.41 -32.29
N PRO A 137 -6.84 5.33 -32.66
CA PRO A 137 -7.11 6.78 -32.72
C PRO A 137 -8.28 7.19 -33.63
N ASP A 138 -8.51 6.45 -34.71
CA ASP A 138 -9.64 6.68 -35.64
C ASP A 138 -11.01 6.38 -35.03
N GLN A 139 -11.07 5.69 -33.90
CA GLN A 139 -12.29 5.35 -33.15
C GLN A 139 -12.50 6.22 -31.90
N TRP A 140 -11.67 7.23 -31.63
CA TRP A 140 -11.78 8.05 -30.41
C TRP A 140 -13.00 8.99 -30.42
N GLY A 141 -13.54 9.27 -31.60
CA GLY A 141 -14.72 10.12 -31.78
C GLY A 141 -14.39 11.62 -31.92
N PRO A 142 -15.39 12.43 -32.26
CA PRO A 142 -15.19 13.85 -32.47
C PRO A 142 -14.82 14.56 -31.14
N GLY A 143 -13.98 15.58 -31.25
CA GLY A 143 -13.56 16.41 -30.13
C GLY A 143 -12.32 15.90 -29.36
N VAL A 144 -11.72 14.78 -29.76
CA VAL A 144 -10.44 14.31 -29.24
C VAL A 144 -9.35 14.59 -30.28
N ASP A 145 -8.39 15.45 -29.92
CA ASP A 145 -7.16 15.66 -30.71
C ASP A 145 -6.19 14.50 -30.44
N SER A 146 -6.15 13.55 -31.36
CA SER A 146 -5.33 12.35 -31.23
C SER A 146 -3.83 12.67 -31.26
N SER A 147 -3.41 13.68 -32.03
CA SER A 147 -2.01 14.06 -32.14
C SER A 147 -1.52 14.74 -30.85
N ALA A 148 -2.31 15.65 -30.31
CA ALA A 148 -2.01 16.30 -29.03
C ALA A 148 -1.98 15.30 -27.87
N LEU A 149 -2.93 14.36 -27.82
CA LEU A 149 -2.94 13.35 -26.77
C LEU A 149 -1.74 12.40 -26.89
N ALA A 150 -1.37 11.95 -28.09
CA ALA A 150 -0.19 11.12 -28.32
C ALA A 150 1.07 11.83 -27.84
N LEU A 151 1.26 13.11 -28.18
CA LEU A 151 2.40 13.91 -27.74
C LEU A 151 2.45 14.02 -26.20
N LEU A 152 1.33 14.28 -25.54
CA LEU A 152 1.27 14.36 -24.07
C LEU A 152 1.65 13.02 -23.42
N VAL A 153 1.15 11.91 -23.97
CA VAL A 153 1.48 10.57 -23.47
C VAL A 153 2.96 10.25 -23.70
N ASP A 154 3.52 10.58 -24.89
CA ASP A 154 4.95 10.38 -25.15
C ASP A 154 5.82 11.19 -24.20
N ASN A 155 5.45 12.44 -23.93
CA ASN A 155 6.14 13.30 -22.96
C ASN A 155 6.10 12.72 -21.54
N ALA A 156 5.02 12.05 -21.15
CA ALA A 156 4.91 11.43 -19.83
C ALA A 156 5.92 10.28 -19.63
N PHE A 157 6.40 9.66 -20.71
CA PHE A 157 7.39 8.56 -20.66
C PHE A 157 8.83 9.02 -21.00
N GLN A 158 9.06 10.32 -21.24
CA GLN A 158 10.40 10.83 -21.51
C GLN A 158 11.29 10.72 -20.27
N GLY A 159 12.61 10.54 -20.53
CA GLY A 159 13.61 10.45 -19.48
C GLY A 159 13.63 9.12 -18.73
N ALA A 160 13.07 8.04 -19.30
CA ALA A 160 13.16 6.71 -18.70
C ALA A 160 14.63 6.34 -18.41
N GLY A 161 14.94 6.09 -17.11
CA GLY A 161 16.30 5.81 -16.65
C GLY A 161 17.07 7.04 -16.15
N ASP A 162 16.57 8.26 -16.33
CA ASP A 162 17.12 9.46 -15.70
C ASP A 162 16.59 9.55 -14.25
N PRO A 163 17.46 9.63 -13.22
CA PRO A 163 17.04 9.78 -11.83
C PRO A 163 16.24 11.05 -11.53
N GLN A 164 16.32 12.05 -12.41
CA GLN A 164 15.58 13.31 -12.30
C GLN A 164 14.23 13.28 -13.03
N ALA A 165 13.97 12.25 -13.84
CA ALA A 165 12.72 12.10 -14.56
C ALA A 165 11.61 11.50 -13.68
N ALA A 166 10.35 11.69 -14.11
CA ALA A 166 9.17 11.17 -13.41
C ALA A 166 9.13 9.63 -13.31
N ASN A 167 9.89 8.91 -14.16
CA ASN A 167 9.90 7.43 -14.23
C ASN A 167 8.49 6.83 -14.34
N THR A 168 7.64 7.41 -15.18
CA THR A 168 6.28 6.96 -15.42
C THR A 168 6.25 5.50 -15.84
N ARG A 169 5.48 4.66 -15.13
CA ARG A 169 5.36 3.22 -15.38
C ARG A 169 4.11 2.86 -16.16
N GLY A 170 3.07 3.66 -16.07
CA GLY A 170 1.83 3.44 -16.77
C GLY A 170 0.98 4.69 -16.90
N VAL A 171 0.25 4.79 -18.01
CA VAL A 171 -0.73 5.86 -18.28
C VAL A 171 -2.00 5.22 -18.80
N ALA A 172 -3.14 5.60 -18.23
CA ALA A 172 -4.46 5.31 -18.74
C ALA A 172 -5.23 6.60 -19.01
N VAL A 173 -5.87 6.70 -20.15
CA VAL A 173 -6.80 7.79 -20.46
C VAL A 173 -8.13 7.18 -20.83
N ILE A 174 -9.15 7.44 -20.01
CA ILE A 174 -10.50 6.94 -20.20
C ILE A 174 -11.40 8.11 -20.59
N HIS A 175 -12.12 7.97 -21.68
CA HIS A 175 -13.10 8.94 -22.15
C HIS A 175 -14.42 8.27 -22.48
N LYS A 176 -15.51 8.74 -21.87
CA LYS A 176 -16.87 8.19 -22.06
C LYS A 176 -16.95 6.67 -21.87
N GLY A 177 -16.26 6.15 -20.86
CA GLY A 177 -16.22 4.71 -20.53
C GLY A 177 -15.37 3.83 -21.46
N ARG A 178 -14.52 4.42 -22.31
CA ARG A 178 -13.67 3.72 -23.27
C ARG A 178 -12.21 4.13 -23.04
N ALA A 179 -11.29 3.19 -23.11
CA ALA A 179 -9.86 3.48 -23.00
C ALA A 179 -9.34 4.02 -24.34
N LEU A 180 -8.90 5.27 -24.34
CA LEU A 180 -8.19 5.88 -25.46
C LEU A 180 -6.69 5.52 -25.40
N VAL A 181 -6.16 5.46 -24.18
CA VAL A 181 -4.77 5.08 -23.93
C VAL A 181 -4.74 4.09 -22.76
N LEU A 182 -4.04 2.99 -22.97
CA LEU A 182 -3.51 2.09 -21.95
C LEU A 182 -2.08 1.79 -22.35
N ARG A 183 -1.11 2.37 -21.66
CA ARG A 183 0.31 2.26 -22.03
C ARG A 183 1.16 2.06 -20.79
N THR A 184 2.13 1.14 -20.90
CA THR A 184 3.14 0.89 -19.88
C THR A 184 4.54 1.23 -20.39
N ALA A 185 5.46 1.52 -19.49
CA ALA A 185 6.87 1.73 -19.81
C ALA A 185 7.54 0.42 -20.26
N PRO A 186 8.66 0.50 -20.99
CA PRO A 186 9.46 -0.69 -21.31
C PRO A 186 9.81 -1.50 -20.05
N GLY A 187 9.66 -2.82 -20.12
CA GLY A 187 9.88 -3.73 -18.99
C GLY A 187 8.67 -3.94 -18.08
N PHE A 188 7.52 -3.31 -18.38
CA PHE A 188 6.23 -3.54 -17.71
C PHE A 188 5.22 -4.05 -18.73
N ALA A 189 4.65 -5.24 -18.49
CA ALA A 189 3.52 -5.73 -19.29
C ALA A 189 2.24 -4.95 -18.92
N ILE A 190 1.23 -5.01 -19.78
CA ILE A 190 -0.03 -4.27 -19.58
C ILE A 190 -0.77 -4.73 -18.33
N ASP A 191 -0.60 -5.98 -17.95
CA ASP A 191 -1.16 -6.63 -16.77
C ASP A 191 -0.21 -6.63 -15.57
N THR A 192 0.97 -6.00 -15.66
CA THR A 192 1.88 -5.87 -14.51
C THR A 192 1.22 -5.03 -13.42
N PRO A 193 1.00 -5.57 -12.22
CA PRO A 193 0.51 -4.79 -11.09
C PRO A 193 1.50 -3.69 -10.70
N LEU A 194 1.00 -2.46 -10.60
CA LEU A 194 1.75 -1.29 -10.17
C LEU A 194 1.34 -0.90 -8.76
N HIS A 195 2.32 -0.52 -7.94
CA HIS A 195 2.10 -0.11 -6.56
C HIS A 195 1.33 1.21 -6.50
N GLY A 196 0.15 1.19 -5.90
CA GLY A 196 -0.74 2.35 -5.86
C GLY A 196 -0.39 3.39 -4.79
N TRP A 197 0.47 3.02 -3.81
CA TRP A 197 0.75 3.90 -2.67
C TRP A 197 -0.56 4.50 -2.12
N SER A 198 -0.64 5.80 -1.97
CA SER A 198 -1.80 6.47 -1.36
C SER A 198 -3.11 6.40 -2.16
N MET A 199 -3.10 5.98 -3.43
CA MET A 199 -4.35 5.65 -4.14
C MET A 199 -5.13 4.52 -3.43
N THR A 200 -4.43 3.69 -2.64
CA THR A 200 -5.02 2.66 -1.79
C THR A 200 -6.06 3.22 -0.82
N LYS A 201 -5.86 4.44 -0.30
CA LYS A 201 -6.80 5.08 0.64
C LYS A 201 -8.20 5.28 0.04
N THR A 202 -8.27 5.63 -1.23
CA THR A 202 -9.56 5.76 -1.95
C THR A 202 -10.28 4.41 -2.00
N VAL A 203 -9.54 3.34 -2.30
CA VAL A 203 -10.10 1.99 -2.36
C VAL A 203 -10.50 1.49 -0.96
N LEU A 204 -9.72 1.79 0.07
CA LEU A 204 -10.11 1.53 1.46
C LEU A 204 -11.42 2.25 1.81
N GLY A 205 -11.57 3.49 1.38
CA GLY A 205 -12.83 4.25 1.54
C GLY A 205 -14.01 3.55 0.86
N MET A 206 -13.85 3.10 -0.40
CA MET A 206 -14.88 2.34 -1.13
C MET A 206 -15.29 1.06 -0.37
N LEU A 207 -14.28 0.27 0.06
CA LEU A 207 -14.50 -0.97 0.80
C LEU A 207 -15.20 -0.70 2.14
N SER A 208 -14.76 0.34 2.88
CA SER A 208 -15.37 0.73 4.15
C SER A 208 -16.82 1.19 3.98
N TYR A 209 -17.10 1.96 2.92
CA TYR A 209 -18.46 2.41 2.61
C TYR A 209 -19.39 1.24 2.27
N LYS A 210 -18.92 0.33 1.42
CA LYS A 210 -19.67 -0.88 1.09
C LYS A 210 -19.90 -1.74 2.33
N LEU A 211 -18.85 -2.00 3.10
CA LEU A 211 -18.92 -2.80 4.31
C LEU A 211 -19.91 -2.21 5.32
N ALA A 212 -19.90 -0.88 5.51
CA ALA A 212 -20.83 -0.20 6.39
C ALA A 212 -22.30 -0.44 5.99
N LYS A 213 -22.59 -0.44 4.69
CA LYS A 213 -23.92 -0.73 4.16
C LYS A 213 -24.31 -2.20 4.29
N ASP A 214 -23.33 -3.10 4.07
CA ASP A 214 -23.56 -4.55 4.13
C ASP A 214 -23.77 -5.07 5.58
N THR A 215 -23.09 -4.42 6.56
CA THR A 215 -23.08 -4.88 7.97
C THR A 215 -23.83 -3.98 8.95
N GLY A 216 -24.28 -2.80 8.52
CA GLY A 216 -24.91 -1.82 9.41
C GLY A 216 -23.92 -1.01 10.25
N LEU A 217 -22.63 -1.07 9.98
CA LEU A 217 -21.60 -0.24 10.63
C LEU A 217 -21.93 1.24 10.49
N ALA A 218 -22.23 1.93 11.58
CA ALA A 218 -22.58 3.35 11.56
C ALA A 218 -21.31 4.22 11.60
N PHE A 219 -21.10 5.08 10.60
CA PHE A 219 -19.94 5.99 10.58
C PHE A 219 -19.95 7.01 11.73
N ALA A 220 -21.12 7.34 12.27
CA ALA A 220 -21.26 8.26 13.39
C ALA A 220 -20.88 7.66 14.74
N GLN A 221 -20.75 6.34 14.85
CA GLN A 221 -20.43 5.69 16.12
C GLN A 221 -18.95 5.86 16.49
N PRO A 222 -18.62 5.90 17.82
CA PRO A 222 -17.23 5.89 18.27
C PRO A 222 -16.48 4.66 17.78
N VAL A 223 -15.20 4.83 17.44
CA VAL A 223 -14.31 3.73 17.01
C VAL A 223 -14.27 2.64 18.08
N VAL A 224 -14.17 2.99 19.35
CA VAL A 224 -14.13 2.04 20.48
C VAL A 224 -15.39 1.16 20.61
N ASP A 225 -16.50 1.58 20.04
CA ASP A 225 -17.75 0.80 20.01
C ASP A 225 -17.90 0.04 18.70
N ALA A 226 -17.39 0.59 17.60
CA ALA A 226 -17.33 -0.07 16.30
C ALA A 226 -16.44 -1.32 16.33
N ILE A 227 -15.31 -1.25 17.02
CA ILE A 227 -14.35 -2.35 17.13
C ILE A 227 -14.82 -3.33 18.21
N ALA A 228 -15.49 -4.38 17.80
CA ALA A 228 -16.03 -5.42 18.70
C ALA A 228 -15.72 -6.82 18.14
N GLY A 229 -15.97 -7.87 18.92
CA GLY A 229 -15.82 -9.25 18.48
C GLY A 229 -14.39 -9.82 18.59
N PRO A 230 -14.11 -10.93 17.89
CA PRO A 230 -12.87 -11.71 18.07
C PRO A 230 -11.62 -11.00 17.61
N HIS A 231 -11.75 -10.01 16.71
CA HIS A 231 -10.64 -9.21 16.18
C HIS A 231 -10.49 -7.85 16.87
N ALA A 232 -11.17 -7.62 18.01
CA ALA A 232 -11.06 -6.37 18.75
C ALA A 232 -9.64 -6.16 19.27
N PRO A 233 -8.91 -5.09 18.84
CA PRO A 233 -7.54 -4.88 19.25
C PRO A 233 -7.44 -4.42 20.71
N GLU A 234 -6.33 -4.77 21.38
CA GLU A 234 -6.10 -4.43 22.79
C GLU A 234 -6.07 -2.92 23.06
N TRP A 235 -5.56 -2.12 22.12
CA TRP A 235 -5.49 -0.65 22.27
C TRP A 235 -6.85 0.01 22.47
N ARG A 236 -7.95 -0.65 22.08
CA ARG A 236 -9.32 -0.21 22.34
C ARG A 236 -9.58 0.08 23.82
N VAL A 237 -8.98 -0.71 24.71
CA VAL A 237 -9.18 -0.57 26.17
C VAL A 237 -8.59 0.78 26.65
N ALA A 238 -7.36 1.12 26.18
CA ALA A 238 -6.73 2.38 26.48
C ALA A 238 -7.55 3.58 25.94
N TRP A 239 -8.04 3.47 24.71
CA TRP A 239 -8.85 4.53 24.11
C TRP A 239 -10.14 4.83 24.84
N ARG A 240 -10.76 3.83 25.49
CA ARG A 240 -11.96 4.05 26.32
C ARG A 240 -11.70 4.88 27.56
N ALA A 241 -10.47 4.94 28.04
CA ALA A 241 -10.09 5.64 29.25
C ALA A 241 -9.79 7.14 29.05
N ASP A 242 -9.60 7.59 27.79
CA ASP A 242 -9.19 8.97 27.50
C ASP A 242 -10.00 9.63 26.38
N ALA A 243 -9.52 10.79 25.85
CA ALA A 243 -10.24 11.56 24.83
C ALA A 243 -10.43 10.82 23.50
N ARG A 244 -9.60 9.81 23.20
CA ARG A 244 -9.71 8.97 21.98
C ARG A 244 -11.01 8.19 21.92
N ARG A 245 -11.72 8.00 23.03
CA ARG A 245 -13.08 7.40 23.05
C ARG A 245 -14.10 8.15 22.19
N ASN A 246 -13.84 9.45 21.91
CA ASN A 246 -14.73 10.31 21.16
C ASN A 246 -14.46 10.26 19.63
N ILE A 247 -13.37 9.63 19.19
CA ILE A 247 -13.04 9.46 17.76
C ILE A 247 -14.10 8.58 17.12
N ARG A 248 -14.76 9.08 16.09
CA ARG A 248 -15.79 8.35 15.34
C ARG A 248 -15.17 7.66 14.12
N VAL A 249 -15.86 6.67 13.60
CA VAL A 249 -15.47 6.01 12.34
C VAL A 249 -15.40 7.02 11.18
N SER A 250 -16.33 7.97 11.14
CA SER A 250 -16.30 9.09 10.18
C SER A 250 -15.05 9.99 10.32
N ASP A 251 -14.51 10.15 11.52
CA ASP A 251 -13.32 10.97 11.71
C ASP A 251 -12.08 10.30 11.13
N LEU A 252 -12.02 8.96 11.14
CA LEU A 252 -11.00 8.21 10.42
C LEU A 252 -11.21 8.31 8.90
N LEU A 253 -12.43 8.13 8.41
CA LEU A 253 -12.75 8.19 6.98
C LEU A 253 -12.41 9.56 6.37
N PHE A 254 -12.66 10.64 7.10
CA PHE A 254 -12.39 12.01 6.68
C PHE A 254 -11.04 12.58 7.16
N MET A 255 -10.19 11.75 7.75
CA MET A 255 -8.84 12.15 8.22
C MET A 255 -8.85 13.33 9.20
N ARG A 256 -9.72 13.27 10.20
CA ARG A 256 -9.88 14.30 11.24
C ARG A 256 -9.97 13.71 12.64
N ASP A 257 -9.21 12.64 12.90
CA ASP A 257 -9.19 11.92 14.18
C ASP A 257 -8.65 12.73 15.36
N GLY A 258 -7.84 13.77 15.09
CA GLY A 258 -7.23 14.60 16.12
C GLY A 258 -6.04 13.97 16.83
N LEU A 259 -5.48 12.86 16.31
CA LEU A 259 -4.30 12.22 16.87
C LEU A 259 -3.03 13.03 16.54
N ASP A 260 -2.08 13.06 17.48
CA ASP A 260 -0.75 13.65 17.29
C ASP A 260 0.13 12.72 16.46
N SER A 261 -0.09 12.78 15.16
CA SER A 261 0.64 12.00 14.16
C SER A 261 1.12 12.89 13.05
N GLN A 262 2.23 12.49 12.40
CA GLN A 262 2.84 13.21 11.29
C GLN A 262 3.00 12.28 10.09
N GLU A 263 2.79 12.82 8.88
CA GLU A 263 3.04 12.08 7.63
C GLU A 263 4.50 12.26 7.21
N GLU A 264 5.42 11.61 7.93
CA GLU A 264 6.86 11.74 7.74
C GLU A 264 7.45 10.50 7.07
N TYR A 265 8.24 10.72 6.00
CA TYR A 265 8.85 9.67 5.17
C TYR A 265 10.36 9.51 5.36
N GLN A 266 11.00 10.29 6.26
CA GLN A 266 12.41 10.08 6.61
C GLN A 266 12.60 8.66 7.17
N PRO A 267 13.80 8.06 7.08
CA PRO A 267 14.04 6.70 7.56
C PRO A 267 13.66 6.45 9.03
N TRP A 268 13.63 7.52 9.83
CA TRP A 268 13.20 7.52 11.24
C TRP A 268 11.77 8.03 11.45
N GLY A 269 11.10 8.45 10.37
CA GLY A 269 9.76 9.03 10.41
C GLY A 269 8.67 8.01 10.78
N SER A 270 7.51 8.53 11.10
CA SER A 270 6.37 7.73 11.58
C SER A 270 5.86 6.75 10.52
N VAL A 271 5.78 7.15 9.24
CA VAL A 271 5.27 6.28 8.17
C VAL A 271 6.18 5.08 7.90
N PRO A 272 7.51 5.21 7.67
CA PRO A 272 8.40 4.07 7.54
C PRO A 272 8.40 3.14 8.76
N ARG A 273 8.38 3.69 9.96
CA ARG A 273 8.33 2.90 11.20
C ARG A 273 7.04 2.09 11.31
N MET A 274 5.90 2.67 10.92
CA MET A 274 4.62 1.96 10.89
C MET A 274 4.61 0.86 9.82
N LEU A 275 4.97 1.20 8.57
CA LEU A 275 4.81 0.27 7.43
C LEU A 275 5.82 -0.87 7.45
N TRP A 276 7.06 -0.63 7.92
CA TRP A 276 8.16 -1.59 7.81
C TRP A 276 8.84 -1.92 9.13
N GLY A 277 8.55 -1.16 10.19
CA GLY A 277 9.09 -1.39 11.54
C GLY A 277 8.12 -2.15 12.44
N ALA A 278 6.83 -1.83 12.36
CA ALA A 278 5.79 -2.42 13.20
C ALA A 278 5.22 -3.71 12.61
N ALA A 279 4.74 -4.61 13.47
CA ALA A 279 4.02 -5.81 13.07
C ALA A 279 2.50 -5.53 12.87
N ASP A 280 1.97 -4.54 13.57
CA ASP A 280 0.58 -4.12 13.58
C ASP A 280 0.52 -2.61 13.32
N ALA A 281 0.18 -2.22 12.10
CA ALA A 281 0.12 -0.83 11.68
C ALA A 281 -0.99 -0.05 12.38
N PRO A 282 -2.21 -0.56 12.57
CA PRO A 282 -3.23 0.04 13.42
C PRO A 282 -2.79 0.25 14.88
N ALA A 283 -2.16 -0.73 15.50
CA ALA A 283 -1.69 -0.61 16.88
C ALA A 283 -0.60 0.47 17.02
N PHE A 284 0.31 0.56 16.04
CA PHE A 284 1.29 1.63 15.97
C PHE A 284 0.61 3.01 15.89
N ALA A 285 -0.39 3.16 15.03
CA ALA A 285 -1.14 4.39 14.87
C ALA A 285 -1.95 4.76 16.12
N ALA A 286 -2.56 3.77 16.77
CA ALA A 286 -3.37 3.93 17.97
C ALA A 286 -2.59 4.36 19.20
N ALA A 287 -1.26 4.24 19.20
CA ALA A 287 -0.40 4.67 20.30
C ALA A 287 -0.22 6.19 20.39
N ALA A 288 -0.62 6.94 19.36
CA ALA A 288 -0.54 8.41 19.36
C ALA A 288 -1.52 9.02 20.36
N ASP A 289 -1.10 10.10 21.01
CA ASP A 289 -1.97 10.91 21.86
C ASP A 289 -2.90 11.81 21.03
N VAL A 290 -3.86 12.47 21.68
CA VAL A 290 -4.75 13.46 21.06
C VAL A 290 -4.15 14.85 21.19
N ASP A 291 -3.99 15.57 20.08
CA ASP A 291 -3.53 16.97 20.06
C ASP A 291 -4.61 17.95 19.54
N ALA A 292 -5.74 17.42 19.07
CA ALA A 292 -6.90 18.23 18.69
C ALA A 292 -8.21 17.49 19.00
N THR A 293 -9.29 18.23 19.17
CA THR A 293 -10.63 17.64 19.34
C THR A 293 -10.97 16.81 18.08
N PRO A 294 -11.35 15.53 18.22
CA PRO A 294 -11.78 14.72 17.08
C PRO A 294 -12.88 15.42 16.27
N GLY A 295 -12.78 15.34 14.95
CA GLY A 295 -13.73 15.96 14.03
C GLY A 295 -13.46 17.42 13.67
N THR A 296 -12.49 18.10 14.28
CA THR A 296 -12.29 19.56 14.14
C THR A 296 -11.12 19.94 13.23
N ARG A 297 -10.11 19.07 13.07
CA ARG A 297 -8.92 19.37 12.28
C ARG A 297 -8.63 18.27 11.29
N TRP A 298 -8.57 18.61 10.02
CA TRP A 298 -8.14 17.72 8.96
C TRP A 298 -6.61 17.60 8.94
N ARG A 299 -6.11 16.38 8.83
CA ARG A 299 -4.69 16.09 8.63
C ARG A 299 -4.56 14.82 7.79
N TYR A 300 -3.91 14.91 6.63
CA TYR A 300 -3.66 13.75 5.80
C TYR A 300 -2.67 12.81 6.50
N LEU A 301 -3.09 11.57 6.82
CA LEU A 301 -2.30 10.62 7.59
C LEU A 301 -2.50 9.18 7.10
N SER A 302 -1.37 8.50 6.87
CA SER A 302 -1.37 7.05 6.63
C SER A 302 -1.74 6.25 7.87
N GLN A 303 -1.44 6.78 9.06
CA GLN A 303 -1.83 6.23 10.36
C GLN A 303 -3.35 6.11 10.47
N THR A 304 -4.08 7.18 10.18
CA THR A 304 -5.54 7.23 10.21
C THR A 304 -6.18 6.21 9.27
N ALA A 305 -5.62 6.05 8.06
CA ALA A 305 -6.11 5.04 7.11
C ALA A 305 -5.93 3.61 7.65
N ASN A 306 -4.81 3.32 8.31
CA ASN A 306 -4.60 1.99 8.89
C ASN A 306 -5.49 1.73 10.12
N LEU A 307 -5.84 2.75 10.91
CA LEU A 307 -6.88 2.63 11.94
C LEU A 307 -8.24 2.26 11.35
N LEU A 308 -8.60 2.86 10.20
CA LEU A 308 -9.83 2.50 9.48
C LEU A 308 -9.78 1.04 8.99
N SER A 309 -8.61 0.51 8.62
CA SER A 309 -8.44 -0.91 8.28
C SER A 309 -8.76 -1.85 9.46
N ALA A 310 -8.38 -1.47 10.70
CA ALA A 310 -8.75 -2.23 11.88
C ALA A 310 -10.28 -2.22 12.12
N VAL A 311 -10.93 -1.07 11.93
CA VAL A 311 -12.39 -0.98 11.99
C VAL A 311 -13.03 -1.89 10.94
N ALA A 312 -12.52 -1.86 9.70
CA ALA A 312 -13.03 -2.67 8.61
C ALA A 312 -12.88 -4.20 8.84
N ARG A 313 -11.96 -4.64 9.70
CA ARG A 313 -11.75 -6.06 10.02
C ARG A 313 -12.81 -6.63 10.98
N THR A 314 -13.36 -5.79 11.83
CA THR A 314 -14.17 -6.26 12.97
C THR A 314 -15.49 -6.96 12.64
N PRO A 315 -16.21 -6.65 11.53
CA PRO A 315 -17.44 -7.35 11.18
C PRO A 315 -17.27 -8.81 10.72
N PHE A 316 -16.04 -9.23 10.40
CA PHE A 316 -15.79 -10.57 9.86
C PHE A 316 -15.64 -11.61 10.97
N ALA A 317 -16.18 -12.81 10.75
CA ALA A 317 -16.06 -13.93 11.68
C ALA A 317 -14.67 -14.58 11.63
N SER A 318 -13.97 -14.47 10.49
CA SER A 318 -12.63 -15.02 10.29
C SER A 318 -11.75 -14.11 9.48
N ASP A 319 -10.43 -14.28 9.65
CA ASP A 319 -9.41 -13.60 8.84
C ASP A 319 -9.51 -13.94 7.35
N ALA A 320 -9.87 -15.19 7.03
CA ALA A 320 -10.01 -15.63 5.64
C ALA A 320 -11.14 -14.87 4.91
N GLU A 321 -12.27 -14.63 5.58
CA GLU A 321 -13.36 -13.80 5.03
C GLU A 321 -12.91 -12.36 4.84
N TYR A 322 -12.23 -11.79 5.83
CA TYR A 322 -11.68 -10.43 5.74
C TYR A 322 -10.71 -10.27 4.57
N TRP A 323 -9.74 -11.17 4.42
CA TRP A 323 -8.75 -11.08 3.34
C TRP A 323 -9.35 -11.31 1.95
N ALA A 324 -10.40 -12.13 1.85
CA ALA A 324 -11.10 -12.38 0.58
C ALA A 324 -12.04 -11.22 0.17
N TYR A 325 -12.51 -10.42 1.12
CA TYR A 325 -13.55 -9.41 0.90
C TYR A 325 -13.21 -8.40 -0.19
N PRO A 326 -12.00 -7.79 -0.29
CA PRO A 326 -11.69 -6.84 -1.36
C PRO A 326 -11.89 -7.42 -2.76
N SER A 327 -11.44 -8.66 -2.96
CA SER A 327 -11.62 -9.34 -4.24
C SER A 327 -13.09 -9.67 -4.53
N GLN A 328 -13.81 -10.20 -3.55
CA GLN A 328 -15.21 -10.60 -3.72
C GLN A 328 -16.15 -9.40 -3.86
N ALA A 329 -15.95 -8.37 -3.05
CA ALA A 329 -16.87 -7.25 -2.94
C ALA A 329 -16.63 -6.15 -3.96
N LEU A 330 -15.38 -5.99 -4.45
CA LEU A 330 -14.99 -4.86 -5.29
C LEU A 330 -14.24 -5.29 -6.55
N PHE A 331 -13.13 -6.04 -6.45
CA PHE A 331 -12.25 -6.24 -7.59
C PHE A 331 -12.84 -7.18 -8.65
N ASN A 332 -13.34 -8.34 -8.27
CA ASN A 332 -13.94 -9.31 -9.20
C ASN A 332 -15.18 -8.74 -9.91
N PRO A 333 -16.12 -8.04 -9.22
CA PRO A 333 -17.28 -7.45 -9.86
C PRO A 333 -16.97 -6.47 -10.99
N ILE A 334 -15.82 -5.79 -10.94
CA ILE A 334 -15.40 -4.84 -11.99
C ILE A 334 -14.33 -5.40 -12.95
N GLY A 335 -13.94 -6.67 -12.78
CA GLY A 335 -12.92 -7.30 -13.59
C GLY A 335 -11.49 -6.83 -13.29
N ALA A 336 -11.22 -6.30 -12.10
CA ALA A 336 -9.89 -5.87 -11.66
C ALA A 336 -9.09 -7.07 -11.12
N HIS A 337 -8.71 -7.98 -12.02
CA HIS A 337 -8.16 -9.30 -11.66
C HIS A 337 -6.72 -9.28 -11.15
N THR A 338 -5.96 -8.23 -11.42
CA THR A 338 -4.59 -8.09 -10.92
C THR A 338 -4.51 -7.39 -9.56
N ALA A 339 -5.65 -6.87 -9.07
CA ALA A 339 -5.71 -6.11 -7.83
C ALA A 339 -5.43 -6.98 -6.61
N MET A 340 -4.44 -6.56 -5.80
CA MET A 340 -4.03 -7.23 -4.55
C MET A 340 -3.84 -6.20 -3.45
N LEU A 341 -4.69 -6.25 -2.42
CA LEU A 341 -4.52 -5.44 -1.21
C LEU A 341 -3.77 -6.26 -0.17
N GLU A 342 -2.54 -5.85 0.12
CA GLU A 342 -1.65 -6.58 1.02
C GLU A 342 -1.94 -6.27 2.49
N THR A 343 -1.49 -7.19 3.37
CA THR A 343 -1.65 -7.06 4.82
C THR A 343 -0.33 -6.78 5.53
N ASP A 344 -0.43 -6.27 6.77
CA ASP A 344 0.65 -6.28 7.75
C ASP A 344 0.83 -7.67 8.39
N THR A 345 1.79 -7.80 9.31
CA THR A 345 2.08 -9.07 10.01
C THR A 345 0.90 -9.52 10.87
N ALA A 346 0.18 -8.58 11.51
CA ALA A 346 -1.01 -8.87 12.32
C ALA A 346 -2.24 -9.24 11.47
N GLY A 347 -2.17 -9.10 10.14
CA GLY A 347 -3.24 -9.47 9.21
C GLY A 347 -4.19 -8.34 8.85
N ASN A 348 -3.94 -7.09 9.26
CA ASN A 348 -4.74 -5.95 8.85
C ASN A 348 -4.35 -5.51 7.43
N TRP A 349 -5.31 -5.10 6.61
CA TRP A 349 -4.98 -4.46 5.34
C TRP A 349 -4.09 -3.24 5.59
N VAL A 350 -3.02 -3.11 4.82
CA VAL A 350 -2.25 -1.86 4.81
C VAL A 350 -2.96 -0.87 3.89
N GLY A 351 -4.13 -0.44 4.34
CA GLY A 351 -5.09 0.37 3.57
C GLY A 351 -4.60 1.78 3.26
N SER A 352 -3.51 2.19 3.88
CA SER A 352 -2.84 3.46 3.56
C SER A 352 -2.06 3.40 2.24
N SER A 353 -1.54 2.22 1.80
CA SER A 353 -0.45 2.22 0.83
C SER A 353 -0.30 0.98 -0.05
N TYR A 354 -0.76 -0.22 0.36
CA TYR A 354 -0.31 -1.46 -0.26
C TYR A 354 -1.36 -2.16 -1.12
N LEU A 355 -2.03 -1.40 -2.01
CA LEU A 355 -2.78 -1.97 -3.13
C LEU A 355 -1.91 -1.96 -4.39
N TRP A 356 -1.85 -3.09 -5.04
CA TRP A 356 -1.23 -3.32 -6.34
C TRP A 356 -2.33 -3.58 -7.36
N ALA A 357 -2.23 -2.99 -8.54
CA ALA A 357 -3.14 -3.24 -9.65
C ALA A 357 -2.50 -2.82 -10.98
N SER A 358 -2.89 -3.43 -12.08
CA SER A 358 -2.45 -3.04 -13.41
C SER A 358 -3.00 -1.65 -13.79
N VAL A 359 -2.44 -1.06 -14.85
CA VAL A 359 -2.94 0.22 -15.40
C VAL A 359 -4.43 0.13 -15.73
N GLY A 360 -4.85 -0.98 -16.37
CA GLY A 360 -6.25 -1.21 -16.72
C GLY A 360 -7.15 -1.37 -15.49
N ASP A 361 -6.66 -2.01 -14.42
CA ASP A 361 -7.43 -2.19 -13.19
C ASP A 361 -7.54 -0.90 -12.37
N TRP A 362 -6.48 -0.09 -12.31
CA TRP A 362 -6.59 1.27 -11.76
C TRP A 362 -7.59 2.12 -12.53
N ALA A 363 -7.62 1.99 -13.87
CA ALA A 363 -8.63 2.67 -14.70
C ALA A 363 -10.05 2.16 -14.41
N ARG A 364 -10.27 0.84 -14.15
CA ARG A 364 -11.56 0.28 -13.74
C ARG A 364 -12.06 0.87 -12.43
N LEU A 365 -11.17 1.01 -11.44
CA LEU A 365 -11.49 1.66 -10.17
C LEU A 365 -11.89 3.13 -10.38
N GLY A 366 -11.15 3.87 -11.20
CA GLY A 366 -11.50 5.25 -11.57
C GLY A 366 -12.85 5.36 -12.31
N GLN A 367 -13.11 4.45 -13.25
CA GLN A 367 -14.39 4.41 -13.97
C GLN A 367 -15.58 4.07 -13.05
N LEU A 368 -15.37 3.17 -12.07
CA LEU A 368 -16.38 2.86 -11.06
C LEU A 368 -16.75 4.11 -10.25
N MET A 369 -15.78 4.95 -9.90
CA MET A 369 -16.02 6.23 -9.23
C MET A 369 -16.87 7.16 -10.09
N LEU A 370 -16.52 7.34 -11.37
CA LEU A 370 -17.25 8.18 -12.32
C LEU A 370 -18.71 7.73 -12.54
N GLN A 371 -18.99 6.46 -12.32
CA GLN A 371 -20.31 5.85 -12.45
C GLN A 371 -21.06 5.73 -11.11
N ASP A 372 -20.62 6.47 -10.08
CA ASP A 372 -21.20 6.43 -8.72
C ASP A 372 -21.38 4.99 -8.20
N GLY A 373 -20.34 4.17 -8.36
CA GLY A 373 -20.32 2.80 -7.88
C GLY A 373 -21.09 1.79 -8.72
N ARG A 374 -21.54 2.15 -9.92
CA ARG A 374 -22.21 1.23 -10.84
C ARG A 374 -21.23 0.64 -11.85
N TRP A 375 -21.43 -0.63 -12.20
CA TRP A 375 -20.64 -1.34 -13.21
C TRP A 375 -21.54 -2.23 -14.05
N ASN A 376 -21.51 -2.07 -15.37
CA ASN A 376 -22.37 -2.80 -16.30
C ASN A 376 -23.86 -2.79 -15.88
N GLY A 377 -24.34 -1.65 -15.37
CA GLY A 377 -25.72 -1.50 -14.91
C GLY A 377 -26.00 -2.01 -13.48
N ALA A 378 -25.13 -2.82 -12.89
CA ALA A 378 -25.26 -3.30 -11.50
C ALA A 378 -24.62 -2.33 -10.50
N ALA A 379 -25.14 -2.26 -9.29
CA ALA A 379 -24.53 -1.52 -8.20
C ALA A 379 -23.44 -2.40 -7.55
N VAL A 380 -22.17 -2.00 -7.69
CA VAL A 380 -21.02 -2.60 -7.00
C VAL A 380 -20.81 -1.90 -5.68
N LEU A 381 -20.84 -0.56 -5.67
CA LEU A 381 -20.93 0.22 -4.45
C LEU A 381 -22.37 0.67 -4.22
N PRO A 382 -22.81 0.77 -2.96
CA PRO A 382 -24.10 1.36 -2.64
C PRO A 382 -24.20 2.81 -3.17
N PRO A 383 -25.39 3.30 -3.52
CA PRO A 383 -25.57 4.68 -3.98
C PRO A 383 -25.09 5.71 -2.95
N GLY A 384 -24.56 6.82 -3.44
CA GLY A 384 -24.11 7.93 -2.61
C GLY A 384 -22.62 7.90 -2.25
N TRP A 385 -21.86 6.94 -2.77
CA TRP A 385 -20.41 6.92 -2.57
C TRP A 385 -19.72 8.18 -3.05
N LEU A 386 -20.02 8.61 -4.29
CA LEU A 386 -19.38 9.78 -4.87
C LEU A 386 -19.75 11.07 -4.12
N ALA A 387 -20.99 11.22 -3.69
CA ALA A 387 -21.43 12.35 -2.86
C ALA A 387 -20.68 12.38 -1.53
N LEU A 388 -20.52 11.23 -0.86
CA LEU A 388 -19.75 11.13 0.36
C LEU A 388 -18.28 11.48 0.13
N ALA A 389 -17.66 10.92 -0.91
CA ALA A 389 -16.25 11.15 -1.23
C ALA A 389 -15.94 12.60 -1.62
N ALA A 390 -16.92 13.32 -2.17
CA ALA A 390 -16.81 14.73 -2.54
C ALA A 390 -17.20 15.69 -1.39
N THR A 391 -17.63 15.17 -0.24
CA THR A 391 -17.98 16.01 0.92
C THR A 391 -16.71 16.62 1.52
N PRO A 392 -16.64 17.94 1.73
CA PRO A 392 -15.51 18.56 2.43
C PRO A 392 -15.28 17.92 3.80
N ALA A 393 -14.02 17.69 4.15
CA ALA A 393 -13.66 17.06 5.41
C ALA A 393 -13.94 17.96 6.63
N THR A 394 -13.84 19.29 6.44
CA THR A 394 -14.16 20.31 7.44
C THR A 394 -15.07 21.38 6.83
N PRO A 395 -15.79 22.18 7.65
CA PRO A 395 -16.63 23.28 7.16
C PRO A 395 -15.89 24.34 6.32
N GLU A 396 -14.57 24.40 6.47
CA GLU A 396 -13.70 25.37 5.78
C GLU A 396 -13.07 24.79 4.48
N GLY A 397 -13.38 23.56 4.12
CA GLY A 397 -12.93 22.87 2.89
C GLY A 397 -11.80 21.90 3.10
#